data_d5eda0907c07b14817723139260c8cef
#
_entry.id   d5eda0907c07b14817723139260c8cef
#
_cell.length_a   1.000
_cell.length_b   1.000
_cell.length_c   1.000
_cell.angle_alpha   90.00
_cell.angle_beta   90.00
_cell.angle_gamma   90.00
#
_symmetry.space_group_name_H-M   'P 1'
#
loop_
_entity.id
_entity.type
_entity.pdbx_description
1 polymer ?
#
loop_
_entity_poly.entity_id
_entity_poly.type
_entity_poly.pdbx_seq_one_letter_code
_entity_poly.pdbx_strand_id
1 'polypeptide(L)'
;MFSARTAWDRTPNLLSTRLEMLVRRGTPPLDLTATSPAECGLGHDEAWLRSIVGAQPLGAYAPEPLGQVAARQALARDLLRLGAHLEPGQIALSASTSEAYGWLFTLLCDPGDSVLVPAPSYPLLPYLAELSSVELRSFPLPEDPLGALDLDVLEAVADETTRAVVLVSPANPTGWVLGEPDQARLDALCARRDWALIADEVFVEFPRRGPPARTVAARPGEALTFALQGLSKSAGLPGWKLAWTAVLGPAPERDEALARLELIADAHLSASSPAQRALPAVLTGVSEWRTRVAQRLEQNARTLTAMRPPDAAWDVMPSAGGWSAVLRLPQTTDEVAVCLARLDAGVLVQPGPLYDFPRGRWLVLSLLPPPARFAEGVGRLARTLERVLQG
;
A
#
# COMPACT_ATOMS: atom_id res chain seq x y z
N MET A 1 29.28 8.77 14.61
CA MET A 1 29.21 7.33 14.87
C MET A 1 28.11 6.66 14.03
N PHE A 2 26.93 7.27 13.90
CA PHE A 2 25.83 6.70 13.11
C PHE A 2 25.86 7.20 11.66
N SER A 3 25.27 6.40 10.73
CA SER A 3 25.11 6.79 9.32
C SER A 3 24.16 7.99 9.20
N ALA A 4 24.45 8.93 8.29
CA ALA A 4 23.58 10.05 7.95
C ALA A 4 22.19 9.58 7.44
N ARG A 5 22.13 8.39 6.79
CA ARG A 5 20.89 7.76 6.32
C ARG A 5 19.87 7.46 7.42
N THR A 6 20.27 7.51 8.69
CA THR A 6 19.40 7.25 9.85
C THR A 6 19.26 8.46 10.76
N ALA A 7 19.61 9.65 10.27
CA ALA A 7 19.56 10.92 11.04
C ALA A 7 18.16 11.56 10.99
N TRP A 8 17.11 10.75 11.07
CA TRP A 8 15.73 11.22 11.07
C TRP A 8 15.39 12.01 12.33
N ASP A 9 14.47 12.97 12.19
CA ASP A 9 13.83 13.59 13.34
C ASP A 9 13.00 12.54 14.10
N ARG A 10 13.35 12.33 15.36
CA ARG A 10 12.69 11.39 16.27
C ARG A 10 11.78 12.09 17.28
N THR A 11 11.54 13.37 17.10
CA THR A 11 10.62 14.12 17.96
C THR A 11 9.20 13.57 17.77
N PRO A 12 8.55 13.10 18.85
CA PRO A 12 7.17 12.66 18.75
C PRO A 12 6.28 13.77 18.20
N ASN A 13 5.48 13.48 17.17
CA ASN A 13 4.55 14.46 16.67
C ASN A 13 3.43 14.75 17.69
N LEU A 14 2.83 15.93 17.59
CA LEU A 14 1.82 16.40 18.55
C LEU A 14 0.61 15.45 18.65
N LEU A 15 0.20 14.82 17.54
CA LEU A 15 -0.93 13.86 17.52
C LEU A 15 -0.59 12.61 18.31
N SER A 16 0.61 12.04 18.12
CA SER A 16 1.07 10.86 18.87
C SER A 16 1.16 11.15 20.36
N THR A 17 1.77 12.27 20.73
CA THR A 17 1.89 12.70 22.13
C THR A 17 0.51 12.87 22.77
N ARG A 18 -0.42 13.52 22.07
CA ARG A 18 -1.78 13.75 22.58
C ARG A 18 -2.56 12.44 22.71
N LEU A 19 -2.44 11.56 21.73
CA LEU A 19 -3.06 10.22 21.75
C LEU A 19 -2.60 9.41 22.97
N GLU A 20 -1.28 9.36 23.21
CA GLU A 20 -0.74 8.66 24.39
C GLU A 20 -1.30 9.22 25.69
N MET A 21 -1.42 10.55 25.82
CA MET A 21 -2.02 11.17 27.01
C MET A 21 -3.46 10.72 27.22
N LEU A 22 -4.28 10.68 26.17
CA LEU A 22 -5.68 10.25 26.26
C LEU A 22 -5.80 8.78 26.64
N VAL A 23 -4.98 7.92 26.03
CA VAL A 23 -4.93 6.48 26.37
C VAL A 23 -4.55 6.26 27.83
N ARG A 24 -3.49 6.96 28.33
CA ARG A 24 -3.07 6.89 29.76
C ARG A 24 -4.13 7.37 30.72
N ARG A 25 -4.99 8.31 30.31
CA ARG A 25 -6.14 8.81 31.11
C ARG A 25 -7.36 7.90 31.09
N GLY A 26 -7.31 6.79 30.34
CA GLY A 26 -8.44 5.87 30.18
C GLY A 26 -9.56 6.40 29.27
N THR A 27 -9.28 7.39 28.45
CA THR A 27 -10.23 7.99 27.50
C THR A 27 -9.75 7.84 26.05
N PRO A 28 -9.54 6.60 25.55
CA PRO A 28 -9.07 6.40 24.19
C PRO A 28 -10.11 6.92 23.18
N PRO A 29 -9.69 7.56 22.09
CA PRO A 29 -10.60 8.03 21.05
C PRO A 29 -11.20 6.87 20.24
N LEU A 30 -12.27 7.14 19.49
CA LEU A 30 -12.71 6.29 18.40
C LEU A 30 -11.66 6.36 17.28
N ASP A 31 -11.00 5.26 17.03
CA ASP A 31 -9.93 5.18 16.04
C ASP A 31 -10.52 4.93 14.64
N LEU A 32 -10.49 5.96 13.79
CA LEU A 32 -10.81 5.89 12.36
C LEU A 32 -9.54 5.74 11.50
N THR A 33 -8.39 5.40 12.08
CA THR A 33 -7.12 5.20 11.34
C THR A 33 -6.66 3.75 11.34
N ALA A 34 -7.35 2.87 12.09
CA ALA A 34 -6.98 1.46 12.24
C ALA A 34 -6.93 0.74 10.87
N THR A 35 -5.78 0.13 10.56
CA THR A 35 -5.52 -0.59 9.31
C THR A 35 -5.23 -2.08 9.52
N SER A 36 -5.35 -2.57 10.77
CA SER A 36 -5.24 -3.98 11.12
C SER A 36 -6.61 -4.66 11.01
N PRO A 37 -6.85 -5.57 10.06
CA PRO A 37 -8.11 -6.26 9.95
C PRO A 37 -8.52 -7.03 11.21
N ALA A 38 -7.55 -7.65 11.90
CA ALA A 38 -7.82 -8.39 13.14
C ALA A 38 -8.37 -7.47 14.24
N GLU A 39 -7.77 -6.29 14.44
CA GLU A 39 -8.22 -5.29 15.41
C GLU A 39 -9.58 -4.69 15.02
N CYS A 40 -9.91 -4.69 13.73
CA CYS A 40 -11.19 -4.25 13.19
C CYS A 40 -12.29 -5.33 13.19
N GLY A 41 -12.06 -6.48 13.84
CA GLY A 41 -13.00 -7.59 13.88
C GLY A 41 -13.15 -8.34 12.54
N LEU A 42 -12.14 -8.26 11.69
CA LEU A 42 -12.01 -8.97 10.42
C LEU A 42 -10.88 -10.01 10.47
N GLY A 43 -10.50 -10.48 11.66
CA GLY A 43 -9.54 -11.56 11.82
C GLY A 43 -10.01 -12.87 11.22
N HIS A 44 -9.07 -13.78 10.99
CA HIS A 44 -9.35 -15.15 10.63
C HIS A 44 -9.72 -16.00 11.85
N ASP A 45 -10.37 -17.13 11.61
CA ASP A 45 -10.57 -18.14 12.63
C ASP A 45 -9.22 -18.70 13.12
N GLU A 46 -9.00 -18.62 14.44
CA GLU A 46 -7.74 -19.03 15.06
C GLU A 46 -7.50 -20.54 14.95
N ALA A 47 -8.57 -21.35 14.96
CA ALA A 47 -8.46 -22.79 14.76
C ALA A 47 -8.04 -23.14 13.33
N TRP A 48 -8.57 -22.40 12.35
CA TRP A 48 -8.14 -22.52 10.94
C TRP A 48 -6.66 -22.14 10.78
N LEU A 49 -6.21 -21.01 11.33
CA LEU A 49 -4.81 -20.59 11.27
C LEU A 49 -3.88 -21.66 11.90
N ARG A 50 -4.24 -22.17 13.07
CA ARG A 50 -3.48 -23.24 13.74
C ARG A 50 -3.43 -24.53 12.91
N SER A 51 -4.53 -24.89 12.26
CA SER A 51 -4.59 -26.11 11.43
C SER A 51 -3.63 -26.04 10.24
N ILE A 52 -3.55 -24.93 9.54
CA ILE A 52 -2.67 -24.79 8.37
C ILE A 52 -1.19 -24.66 8.76
N VAL A 53 -0.88 -24.05 9.90
CA VAL A 53 0.50 -23.99 10.43
C VAL A 53 0.91 -25.34 11.01
N GLY A 54 0.05 -25.95 11.82
CA GLY A 54 0.32 -27.26 12.47
C GLY A 54 0.47 -28.42 11.50
N ALA A 55 -0.07 -28.33 10.29
CA ALA A 55 0.11 -29.32 9.24
C ALA A 55 1.51 -29.27 8.59
N GLN A 56 2.36 -28.28 8.94
CA GLN A 56 3.65 -28.06 8.29
C GLN A 56 4.80 -28.66 9.10
N PRO A 57 5.87 -29.17 8.44
CA PRO A 57 7.09 -29.61 9.11
C PRO A 57 7.90 -28.41 9.62
N LEU A 58 7.59 -27.92 10.82
CA LEU A 58 8.13 -26.67 11.35
C LEU A 58 9.68 -26.67 11.52
N GLY A 59 10.28 -27.84 11.76
CA GLY A 59 11.73 -27.97 11.94
C GLY A 59 12.54 -28.15 10.66
N ALA A 60 11.90 -28.31 9.50
CA ALA A 60 12.61 -28.50 8.25
C ALA A 60 13.12 -27.15 7.70
N TYR A 61 14.40 -27.11 7.34
CA TYR A 61 15.04 -25.96 6.72
C TYR A 61 15.54 -26.31 5.32
N ALA A 62 15.04 -25.61 4.32
CA ALA A 62 15.47 -25.73 2.94
C ALA A 62 15.52 -24.31 2.38
N PRO A 63 16.68 -23.63 2.45
CA PRO A 63 16.83 -22.26 1.95
C PRO A 63 16.77 -22.27 0.42
N GLU A 64 15.88 -21.46 -0.11
CA GLU A 64 15.80 -21.12 -1.53
C GLU A 64 15.74 -19.58 -1.61
N PRO A 65 16.75 -18.92 -2.17
CA PRO A 65 16.87 -17.46 -2.14
C PRO A 65 15.61 -16.75 -2.65
N LEU A 66 15.09 -17.14 -3.81
CA LEU A 66 13.84 -16.58 -4.35
C LEU A 66 12.57 -17.15 -3.70
N GLY A 67 12.70 -17.98 -2.69
CA GLY A 67 11.60 -18.66 -2.02
C GLY A 67 11.26 -20.04 -2.60
N GLN A 68 10.59 -20.88 -1.78
CA GLN A 68 10.30 -22.28 -2.09
C GLN A 68 9.50 -22.42 -3.39
N VAL A 69 9.92 -23.34 -4.27
CA VAL A 69 9.27 -23.60 -5.56
C VAL A 69 7.77 -23.88 -5.38
N ALA A 70 7.39 -24.68 -4.37
CA ALA A 70 5.98 -24.99 -4.11
C ALA A 70 5.13 -23.75 -3.80
N ALA A 71 5.68 -22.78 -3.05
CA ALA A 71 5.01 -21.51 -2.74
C ALA A 71 4.88 -20.63 -3.99
N ARG A 72 5.94 -20.54 -4.80
CA ARG A 72 5.93 -19.79 -6.06
C ARG A 72 4.95 -20.40 -7.09
N GLN A 73 4.86 -21.73 -7.15
CA GLN A 73 3.86 -22.44 -7.96
C GLN A 73 2.43 -22.17 -7.49
N ALA A 74 2.19 -22.07 -6.18
CA ALA A 74 0.87 -21.73 -5.66
C ALA A 74 0.48 -20.30 -6.02
N LEU A 75 1.43 -19.35 -5.93
CA LEU A 75 1.22 -17.96 -6.35
C LEU A 75 0.94 -17.85 -7.86
N ALA A 76 1.73 -18.50 -8.70
CA ALA A 76 1.51 -18.48 -10.15
C ALA A 76 0.09 -18.95 -10.51
N ARG A 77 -0.43 -19.99 -9.82
CA ARG A 77 -1.84 -20.42 -9.98
C ARG A 77 -2.85 -19.44 -9.43
N ASP A 78 -2.62 -18.83 -8.25
CA ASP A 78 -3.56 -17.87 -7.66
C ASP A 78 -3.66 -16.59 -8.50
N LEU A 79 -2.54 -16.11 -9.03
CA LEU A 79 -2.47 -14.88 -9.81
C LEU A 79 -3.19 -14.96 -11.17
N LEU A 80 -3.52 -16.17 -11.64
CA LEU A 80 -4.39 -16.37 -12.83
C LEU A 80 -5.75 -15.67 -12.67
N ARG A 81 -6.31 -15.62 -11.45
CA ARG A 81 -7.58 -14.92 -11.17
C ARG A 81 -7.48 -13.39 -11.33
N LEU A 82 -6.26 -12.84 -11.27
CA LEU A 82 -5.95 -11.43 -11.56
C LEU A 82 -5.47 -11.22 -13.01
N GLY A 83 -5.53 -12.26 -13.84
CA GLY A 83 -5.17 -12.25 -15.25
C GLY A 83 -3.69 -12.47 -15.53
N ALA A 84 -2.84 -12.73 -14.54
CA ALA A 84 -1.41 -12.96 -14.76
C ALA A 84 -1.11 -14.42 -15.14
N HIS A 85 -0.34 -14.61 -16.21
CA HIS A 85 0.20 -15.90 -16.63
C HIS A 85 1.70 -15.91 -16.38
N LEU A 86 2.12 -16.43 -15.22
CA LEU A 86 3.51 -16.40 -14.74
C LEU A 86 4.06 -17.80 -14.58
N GLU A 87 5.33 -17.96 -14.97
CA GLU A 87 6.10 -19.12 -14.53
C GLU A 87 6.57 -18.90 -13.08
N PRO A 88 6.66 -19.98 -12.26
CA PRO A 88 7.13 -19.86 -10.88
C PRO A 88 8.53 -19.24 -10.77
N GLY A 89 9.37 -19.38 -11.81
CA GLY A 89 10.70 -18.76 -11.89
C GLY A 89 10.67 -17.22 -11.96
N GLN A 90 9.56 -16.63 -12.34
CA GLN A 90 9.38 -15.17 -12.40
C GLN A 90 8.96 -14.54 -11.06
N ILE A 91 8.84 -15.32 -9.99
CA ILE A 91 8.34 -14.87 -8.69
C ILE A 91 9.46 -14.97 -7.65
N ALA A 92 9.74 -13.88 -6.95
CA ALA A 92 10.61 -13.83 -5.79
C ALA A 92 9.81 -13.56 -4.52
N LEU A 93 10.09 -14.28 -3.43
CA LEU A 93 9.44 -14.10 -2.12
C LEU A 93 10.32 -13.25 -1.21
N SER A 94 9.67 -12.41 -0.42
CA SER A 94 10.30 -11.56 0.60
C SER A 94 9.48 -11.56 1.90
N ALA A 95 10.03 -11.04 2.99
CA ALA A 95 9.29 -10.93 4.24
C ALA A 95 8.23 -9.82 4.20
N SER A 96 8.37 -8.84 3.32
CA SER A 96 7.39 -7.75 3.14
C SER A 96 7.63 -7.03 1.82
N THR A 97 6.64 -6.29 1.32
CA THR A 97 6.84 -5.38 0.18
C THR A 97 7.85 -4.26 0.52
N SER A 98 7.94 -3.83 1.78
CA SER A 98 8.97 -2.88 2.22
C SER A 98 10.38 -3.44 2.05
N GLU A 99 10.61 -4.72 2.33
CA GLU A 99 11.89 -5.39 2.04
C GLU A 99 12.13 -5.50 0.54
N ALA A 100 11.09 -5.86 -0.23
CA ALA A 100 11.18 -5.90 -1.69
C ALA A 100 11.56 -4.54 -2.28
N TYR A 101 11.04 -3.43 -1.76
CA TYR A 101 11.49 -2.09 -2.15
C TYR A 101 13.01 -1.90 -1.91
N GLY A 102 13.51 -2.28 -0.74
CA GLY A 102 14.95 -2.20 -0.45
C GLY A 102 15.79 -3.04 -1.41
N TRP A 103 15.33 -4.24 -1.76
CA TRP A 103 15.99 -5.09 -2.74
C TRP A 103 15.97 -4.47 -4.15
N LEU A 104 14.82 -3.91 -4.56
CA LEU A 104 14.69 -3.29 -5.88
C LEU A 104 15.51 -2.00 -5.99
N PHE A 105 15.55 -1.17 -4.95
CA PHE A 105 16.44 -0.01 -4.94
C PHE A 105 17.91 -0.42 -5.00
N THR A 106 18.30 -1.49 -4.30
CA THR A 106 19.67 -2.03 -4.39
C THR A 106 19.97 -2.62 -5.78
N LEU A 107 18.97 -3.23 -6.43
CA LEU A 107 19.11 -3.83 -7.75
C LEU A 107 19.25 -2.77 -8.86
N LEU A 108 18.49 -1.68 -8.76
CA LEU A 108 18.26 -0.73 -9.86
C LEU A 108 19.07 0.57 -9.73
N CYS A 109 19.48 0.94 -8.51
CA CYS A 109 20.02 2.26 -8.22
C CYS A 109 21.41 2.19 -7.58
N ASP A 110 22.30 3.05 -8.03
CA ASP A 110 23.50 3.43 -7.30
C ASP A 110 23.18 4.55 -6.28
N PRO A 111 24.02 4.76 -5.25
CA PRO A 111 23.83 5.86 -4.33
C PRO A 111 23.77 7.23 -5.04
N GLY A 112 22.67 7.96 -4.86
CA GLY A 112 22.42 9.24 -5.51
C GLY A 112 21.57 9.16 -6.78
N ASP A 113 21.27 7.96 -7.27
CA ASP A 113 20.24 7.78 -8.30
C ASP A 113 18.85 8.13 -7.78
N SER A 114 17.92 8.41 -8.68
CA SER A 114 16.57 8.83 -8.34
C SER A 114 15.49 7.86 -8.82
N VAL A 115 14.37 7.86 -8.12
CA VAL A 115 13.16 7.10 -8.46
C VAL A 115 11.96 8.04 -8.44
N LEU A 116 11.13 7.98 -9.48
CA LEU A 116 9.89 8.73 -9.56
C LEU A 116 8.82 8.06 -8.72
N VAL A 117 8.10 8.82 -7.89
CA VAL A 117 7.08 8.31 -6.97
C VAL A 117 5.81 9.13 -7.03
N PRO A 118 4.61 8.53 -6.85
CA PRO A 118 3.38 9.28 -6.81
C PRO A 118 3.27 10.14 -5.54
N ALA A 119 2.62 11.28 -5.65
CA ALA A 119 2.19 12.08 -4.51
C ALA A 119 0.68 12.37 -4.63
N PRO A 120 -0.14 12.08 -3.61
CA PRO A 120 0.24 11.50 -2.30
C PRO A 120 0.66 10.02 -2.39
N SER A 121 1.40 9.55 -1.38
CA SER A 121 1.96 8.20 -1.37
C SER A 121 2.03 7.57 0.02
N TYR A 122 2.61 6.39 0.06
CA TYR A 122 2.81 5.59 1.27
C TYR A 122 3.86 6.21 2.20
N PRO A 123 3.52 6.49 3.48
CA PRO A 123 4.38 7.28 4.38
C PRO A 123 5.76 6.69 4.69
N LEU A 124 5.99 5.39 4.48
CA LEU A 124 7.30 4.78 4.73
C LEU A 124 8.24 4.79 3.52
N LEU A 125 7.74 5.14 2.34
CA LEU A 125 8.55 5.11 1.11
C LEU A 125 9.80 6.01 1.19
N PRO A 126 9.74 7.25 1.74
CA PRO A 126 10.93 8.08 1.93
C PRO A 126 12.00 7.40 2.79
N TYR A 127 11.63 6.74 3.89
CA TYR A 127 12.59 6.04 4.75
C TYR A 127 13.26 4.86 4.03
N LEU A 128 12.52 4.12 3.19
CA LEU A 128 13.06 3.00 2.42
C LEU A 128 14.09 3.49 1.38
N ALA A 129 13.80 4.62 0.73
CA ALA A 129 14.70 5.24 -0.23
C ALA A 129 15.97 5.78 0.44
N GLU A 130 15.85 6.51 1.56
CA GLU A 130 16.99 7.02 2.31
C GLU A 130 17.91 5.90 2.81
N LEU A 131 17.35 4.78 3.30
CA LEU A 131 18.13 3.61 3.70
C LEU A 131 18.94 3.03 2.55
N SER A 132 18.46 3.15 1.33
CA SER A 132 19.12 2.70 0.10
C SER A 132 19.97 3.80 -0.57
N SER A 133 20.02 5.01 -0.01
CA SER A 133 20.68 6.19 -0.60
C SER A 133 20.12 6.59 -1.97
N VAL A 134 18.81 6.42 -2.17
CA VAL A 134 18.05 6.75 -3.38
C VAL A 134 17.28 8.04 -3.17
N GLU A 135 17.25 8.93 -4.17
CA GLU A 135 16.46 10.16 -4.16
C GLU A 135 15.05 9.88 -4.67
N LEU A 136 14.03 10.44 -3.99
CA LEU A 136 12.65 10.37 -4.47
C LEU A 136 12.25 11.67 -5.16
N ARG A 137 11.67 11.58 -6.35
CA ARG A 137 11.10 12.70 -7.10
C ARG A 137 9.62 12.48 -7.31
N SER A 138 8.81 13.37 -6.76
CA SER A 138 7.37 13.19 -6.72
C SER A 138 6.69 13.76 -7.96
N PHE A 139 5.69 13.01 -8.48
CA PHE A 139 4.74 13.48 -9.48
C PHE A 139 3.30 13.36 -8.94
N PRO A 140 2.38 14.27 -9.31
CA PRO A 140 1.02 14.26 -8.80
C PRO A 140 0.19 13.14 -9.42
N LEU A 141 -0.64 12.46 -8.61
CA LEU A 141 -1.69 11.59 -9.10
C LEU A 141 -2.95 12.41 -9.48
N PRO A 142 -3.77 11.92 -10.43
CA PRO A 142 -5.07 12.51 -10.73
C PRO A 142 -5.98 12.54 -9.50
N GLU A 143 -6.78 13.61 -9.33
CA GLU A 143 -7.84 13.66 -8.30
C GLU A 143 -9.01 12.73 -8.65
N ASP A 144 -9.31 12.54 -9.94
CA ASP A 144 -10.24 11.51 -10.39
C ASP A 144 -9.60 10.14 -10.18
N PRO A 145 -10.21 9.24 -9.39
CA PRO A 145 -9.63 7.94 -9.07
C PRO A 145 -9.51 6.98 -10.26
N LEU A 146 -10.12 7.29 -11.39
CA LEU A 146 -10.00 6.59 -12.67
C LEU A 146 -9.43 7.51 -13.77
N GLY A 147 -8.95 8.69 -13.39
CA GLY A 147 -8.36 9.68 -14.30
C GLY A 147 -7.04 9.20 -14.89
N ALA A 148 -6.76 9.65 -16.10
CA ALA A 148 -5.54 9.32 -16.82
C ALA A 148 -4.30 9.92 -16.15
N LEU A 149 -3.22 9.15 -16.13
CA LEU A 149 -1.91 9.59 -15.65
C LEU A 149 -1.31 10.60 -16.64
N ASP A 150 -0.88 11.74 -16.15
CA ASP A 150 -0.18 12.75 -16.93
C ASP A 150 1.31 12.38 -17.05
N LEU A 151 1.66 11.74 -18.17
CA LEU A 151 3.03 11.29 -18.40
C LEU A 151 3.99 12.44 -18.72
N ASP A 152 3.50 13.57 -19.21
CA ASP A 152 4.36 14.74 -19.49
C ASP A 152 4.82 15.36 -18.16
N VAL A 153 3.90 15.46 -17.18
CA VAL A 153 4.23 15.91 -15.82
C VAL A 153 5.17 14.92 -15.13
N LEU A 154 4.95 13.60 -15.28
CA LEU A 154 5.84 12.58 -14.75
C LEU A 154 7.24 12.68 -15.36
N GLU A 155 7.33 12.83 -16.68
CA GLU A 155 8.61 12.93 -17.39
C GLU A 155 9.36 14.24 -17.07
N ALA A 156 8.65 15.33 -16.78
CA ALA A 156 9.24 16.62 -16.43
C ALA A 156 9.96 16.66 -15.08
N VAL A 157 9.68 15.74 -14.17
CA VAL A 157 10.38 15.64 -12.87
C VAL A 157 11.57 14.67 -12.91
N ALA A 158 11.77 13.97 -14.02
CA ALA A 158 12.89 13.06 -14.23
C ALA A 158 14.16 13.79 -14.67
N ASP A 159 15.31 13.16 -14.44
CA ASP A 159 16.61 13.57 -14.99
C ASP A 159 17.48 12.34 -15.34
N GLU A 160 18.77 12.59 -15.58
CA GLU A 160 19.75 11.55 -15.96
C GLU A 160 20.01 10.51 -14.86
N THR A 161 19.68 10.83 -13.60
CA THR A 161 19.83 9.91 -12.47
C THR A 161 18.63 9.00 -12.28
N THR A 162 17.54 9.24 -13.01
CA THR A 162 16.29 8.46 -12.86
C THR A 162 16.46 7.03 -13.36
N ARG A 163 16.11 6.05 -12.50
CA ARG A 163 16.22 4.61 -12.79
C ARG A 163 14.89 3.88 -12.80
N ALA A 164 13.89 4.36 -12.09
CA ALA A 164 12.62 3.66 -12.00
C ALA A 164 11.45 4.61 -11.75
N VAL A 165 10.25 4.12 -12.05
CA VAL A 165 8.97 4.72 -11.66
C VAL A 165 8.29 3.78 -10.69
N VAL A 166 7.89 4.27 -9.52
CA VAL A 166 7.01 3.56 -8.60
C VAL A 166 5.57 4.00 -8.86
N LEU A 167 4.66 3.05 -8.93
CA LEU A 167 3.22 3.29 -8.85
C LEU A 167 2.61 2.45 -7.75
N VAL A 168 1.63 2.99 -7.05
CA VAL A 168 0.80 2.27 -6.09
C VAL A 168 -0.61 2.20 -6.66
N SER A 169 -1.12 0.99 -6.94
CA SER A 169 -2.44 0.83 -7.57
C SER A 169 -3.20 -0.38 -7.01
N PRO A 170 -4.34 -0.16 -6.33
CA PRO A 170 -4.95 1.11 -5.89
C PRO A 170 -4.05 1.94 -4.99
N ALA A 171 -4.01 3.26 -5.22
CA ALA A 171 -3.13 4.18 -4.50
C ALA A 171 -3.54 4.34 -3.03
N ASN A 172 -2.58 4.46 -2.14
CA ASN A 172 -2.78 4.79 -0.75
C ASN A 172 -2.34 6.24 -0.48
N PRO A 173 -3.26 7.15 -0.06
CA PRO A 173 -4.61 6.86 0.45
C PRO A 173 -5.75 7.12 -0.55
N THR A 174 -5.52 7.66 -1.74
CA THR A 174 -6.55 8.18 -2.64
C THR A 174 -7.45 7.11 -3.26
N GLY A 175 -6.90 5.90 -3.43
CA GLY A 175 -7.59 4.82 -4.13
C GLY A 175 -7.65 5.02 -5.65
N TRP A 176 -6.76 5.85 -6.23
CA TRP A 176 -6.56 5.91 -7.67
C TRP A 176 -6.12 4.55 -8.22
N VAL A 177 -6.62 4.18 -9.39
CA VAL A 177 -6.34 2.89 -10.04
C VAL A 177 -5.75 3.13 -11.42
N LEU A 178 -4.64 2.47 -11.72
CA LEU A 178 -4.00 2.49 -13.03
C LEU A 178 -4.90 1.82 -14.07
N GLY A 179 -5.34 2.59 -15.06
CA GLY A 179 -6.10 2.08 -16.19
C GLY A 179 -5.20 1.35 -17.20
N GLU A 180 -5.77 0.40 -17.95
CA GLU A 180 -5.02 -0.35 -18.98
C GLU A 180 -4.36 0.54 -20.04
N PRO A 181 -5.01 1.62 -20.56
CA PRO A 181 -4.37 2.52 -21.49
C PRO A 181 -3.15 3.23 -20.90
N ASP A 182 -3.23 3.63 -19.64
CA ASP A 182 -2.12 4.30 -18.97
C ASP A 182 -1.01 3.34 -18.63
N GLN A 183 -1.32 2.08 -18.26
CA GLN A 183 -0.31 1.04 -18.12
C GLN A 183 0.52 0.89 -19.39
N ALA A 184 -0.13 0.78 -20.56
CA ALA A 184 0.58 0.62 -21.82
C ALA A 184 1.43 1.86 -22.20
N ARG A 185 0.90 3.07 -21.94
CA ARG A 185 1.62 4.33 -22.19
C ARG A 185 2.85 4.47 -21.28
N LEU A 186 2.68 4.16 -19.98
CA LEU A 186 3.75 4.21 -18.99
C LEU A 186 4.82 3.16 -19.28
N ASP A 187 4.43 1.94 -19.61
CA ASP A 187 5.35 0.88 -20.02
C ASP A 187 6.22 1.32 -21.21
N ALA A 188 5.59 1.85 -22.27
CA ALA A 188 6.31 2.37 -23.41
C ALA A 188 7.23 3.55 -23.08
N LEU A 189 6.86 4.42 -22.13
CA LEU A 189 7.71 5.48 -21.64
C LEU A 189 8.93 4.90 -20.90
N CYS A 190 8.71 3.98 -19.96
CA CYS A 190 9.76 3.34 -19.19
C CYS A 190 10.75 2.60 -20.09
N ALA A 191 10.26 1.79 -21.05
CA ALA A 191 11.09 1.10 -22.04
C ALA A 191 11.97 2.08 -22.86
N ARG A 192 11.38 3.19 -23.31
CA ARG A 192 12.08 4.21 -24.10
C ARG A 192 13.18 4.96 -23.30
N ARG A 193 12.97 5.10 -21.99
CA ARG A 193 13.86 5.81 -21.06
C ARG A 193 14.84 4.90 -20.34
N ASP A 194 14.77 3.60 -20.55
CA ASP A 194 15.53 2.58 -19.82
C ASP A 194 15.26 2.67 -18.28
N TRP A 195 14.01 2.89 -17.91
CA TRP A 195 13.53 2.89 -16.53
C TRP A 195 12.80 1.60 -16.21
N ALA A 196 12.97 1.12 -14.99
CA ALA A 196 12.13 0.04 -14.47
C ALA A 196 10.78 0.58 -13.97
N LEU A 197 9.74 -0.26 -14.04
CA LEU A 197 8.45 0.01 -13.40
C LEU A 197 8.28 -0.85 -12.14
N ILE A 198 8.06 -0.21 -10.99
CA ILE A 198 7.74 -0.88 -9.72
C ILE A 198 6.26 -0.62 -9.41
N ALA A 199 5.42 -1.63 -9.56
CA ALA A 199 3.98 -1.55 -9.30
C ALA A 199 3.67 -2.17 -7.94
N ASP A 200 3.39 -1.34 -6.94
CA ASP A 200 2.90 -1.80 -5.64
C ASP A 200 1.40 -2.04 -5.72
N GLU A 201 1.03 -3.31 -5.70
CA GLU A 201 -0.33 -3.80 -5.86
C GLU A 201 -0.90 -4.41 -4.58
N VAL A 202 -0.43 -3.99 -3.40
CA VAL A 202 -0.89 -4.56 -2.13
C VAL A 202 -2.41 -4.46 -1.92
N PHE A 203 -3.08 -3.51 -2.58
CA PHE A 203 -4.53 -3.32 -2.51
C PHE A 203 -5.30 -3.81 -3.75
N VAL A 204 -4.66 -4.50 -4.69
CA VAL A 204 -5.29 -4.96 -5.95
C VAL A 204 -6.56 -5.80 -5.73
N GLU A 205 -6.64 -6.52 -4.61
CA GLU A 205 -7.80 -7.34 -4.22
C GLU A 205 -9.05 -6.53 -3.84
N PHE A 206 -8.95 -5.22 -3.69
CA PHE A 206 -10.00 -4.37 -3.14
C PHE A 206 -10.41 -3.22 -4.06
N PRO A 207 -10.83 -3.53 -5.32
CA PRO A 207 -11.48 -2.54 -6.18
C PRO A 207 -12.83 -2.17 -5.57
N ARG A 208 -13.23 -0.89 -5.70
CA ARG A 208 -14.54 -0.38 -5.25
C ARG A 208 -15.34 0.24 -6.39
N ARG A 209 -14.66 0.71 -7.44
CA ARG A 209 -15.26 1.26 -8.68
C ARG A 209 -14.40 0.86 -9.87
N GLY A 210 -14.98 0.94 -11.06
CA GLY A 210 -14.27 0.67 -12.30
C GLY A 210 -14.20 -0.83 -12.63
N PRO A 211 -13.19 -1.25 -13.39
CA PRO A 211 -13.03 -2.63 -13.85
C PRO A 211 -12.71 -3.58 -12.67
N PRO A 212 -12.88 -4.89 -12.87
CA PRO A 212 -12.43 -5.91 -11.93
C PRO A 212 -10.93 -5.77 -11.59
N ALA A 213 -10.56 -6.30 -10.43
CA ALA A 213 -9.17 -6.37 -10.00
C ALA A 213 -8.29 -7.04 -11.07
N ARG A 214 -7.19 -6.39 -11.40
CA ARG A 214 -6.22 -6.89 -12.37
C ARG A 214 -4.82 -6.43 -12.00
N THR A 215 -3.86 -7.35 -12.06
CA THR A 215 -2.45 -7.01 -11.87
C THR A 215 -1.83 -6.46 -13.16
N VAL A 216 -0.81 -5.61 -13.03
CA VAL A 216 0.01 -5.19 -14.19
C VAL A 216 0.65 -6.39 -14.88
N ALA A 217 0.90 -7.48 -14.14
CA ALA A 217 1.42 -8.74 -14.68
C ALA A 217 0.46 -9.44 -15.67
N ALA A 218 -0.79 -9.03 -15.76
CA ALA A 218 -1.74 -9.55 -16.74
C ALA A 218 -1.45 -9.09 -18.17
N ARG A 219 -0.70 -8.00 -18.33
CA ARG A 219 -0.25 -7.45 -19.62
C ARG A 219 1.20 -6.98 -19.49
N PRO A 220 2.17 -7.89 -19.45
CA PRO A 220 3.57 -7.51 -19.47
C PRO A 220 3.88 -6.73 -20.74
N GLY A 221 4.66 -5.67 -20.63
CA GLY A 221 5.09 -4.83 -21.74
C GLY A 221 6.56 -5.01 -22.07
N GLU A 222 7.18 -3.93 -22.55
CA GLU A 222 8.59 -3.91 -22.96
C GLU A 222 9.53 -3.37 -21.88
N ALA A 223 9.00 -2.75 -20.81
CA ALA A 223 9.80 -2.29 -19.68
C ALA A 223 10.02 -3.41 -18.66
N LEU A 224 11.21 -3.44 -18.06
CA LEU A 224 11.46 -4.27 -16.87
C LEU A 224 10.50 -3.84 -15.75
N THR A 225 9.60 -4.76 -15.35
CA THR A 225 8.51 -4.43 -14.41
C THR A 225 8.50 -5.39 -13.23
N PHE A 226 8.31 -4.83 -12.04
CA PHE A 226 8.21 -5.55 -10.77
C PHE A 226 6.83 -5.29 -10.15
N ALA A 227 5.97 -6.32 -10.08
CA ALA A 227 4.66 -6.23 -9.45
C ALA A 227 4.73 -6.80 -8.03
N LEU A 228 4.50 -5.95 -7.02
CA LEU A 228 4.63 -6.28 -5.61
C LEU A 228 3.27 -6.53 -4.96
N GLN A 229 3.15 -7.63 -4.26
CA GLN A 229 1.97 -7.98 -3.48
C GLN A 229 2.39 -8.72 -2.18
N GLY A 230 1.44 -8.96 -1.26
CA GLY A 230 1.77 -9.70 -0.03
C GLY A 230 0.57 -10.01 0.84
N LEU A 231 0.75 -10.98 1.76
CA LEU A 231 -0.30 -11.46 2.66
C LEU A 231 -0.84 -10.40 3.62
N SER A 232 -0.09 -9.34 3.88
CA SER A 232 -0.49 -8.28 4.81
C SER A 232 -1.85 -7.67 4.46
N LYS A 233 -2.11 -7.46 3.16
CA LYS A 233 -3.35 -6.87 2.65
C LYS A 233 -4.20 -7.90 1.94
N SER A 234 -3.64 -8.71 1.04
CA SER A 234 -4.39 -9.69 0.25
C SER A 234 -5.05 -10.79 1.09
N ALA A 235 -4.51 -11.05 2.30
CA ALA A 235 -5.02 -12.04 3.23
C ALA A 235 -5.21 -11.53 4.67
N GLY A 236 -4.91 -10.27 4.99
CA GLY A 236 -5.00 -9.75 6.35
C GLY A 236 -4.05 -10.41 7.37
N LEU A 237 -2.92 -10.91 6.91
CA LEU A 237 -1.93 -11.65 7.71
C LEU A 237 -0.56 -10.94 7.77
N PRO A 238 -0.49 -9.68 8.26
CA PRO A 238 0.77 -8.93 8.29
C PRO A 238 1.84 -9.58 9.18
N GLY A 239 1.44 -10.29 10.22
CA GLY A 239 2.34 -11.01 11.13
C GLY A 239 3.03 -12.23 10.50
N TRP A 240 2.55 -12.73 9.36
CA TRP A 240 3.13 -13.88 8.67
C TRP A 240 4.37 -13.52 7.87
N LYS A 241 4.61 -12.23 7.64
CA LYS A 241 5.82 -11.74 7.01
C LYS A 241 6.13 -12.48 5.70
N LEU A 242 5.18 -12.42 4.76
CA LEU A 242 5.33 -13.00 3.42
C LEU A 242 4.73 -12.08 2.36
N ALA A 243 5.57 -11.70 1.40
CA ALA A 243 5.25 -10.92 0.22
C ALA A 243 5.91 -11.56 -1.00
N TRP A 244 5.56 -11.08 -2.17
CA TRP A 244 6.14 -11.55 -3.42
C TRP A 244 6.26 -10.43 -4.43
N THR A 245 7.21 -10.59 -5.33
CA THR A 245 7.45 -9.74 -6.48
C THR A 245 7.40 -10.60 -7.74
N ALA A 246 6.51 -10.28 -8.68
CA ALA A 246 6.55 -10.85 -10.03
C ALA A 246 7.46 -10.00 -10.91
N VAL A 247 8.41 -10.61 -11.60
CA VAL A 247 9.39 -9.95 -12.47
C VAL A 247 9.00 -10.18 -13.93
N LEU A 248 8.81 -9.11 -14.68
CA LEU A 248 8.25 -9.09 -16.01
C LEU A 248 9.10 -8.24 -16.95
N GLY A 249 8.86 -8.34 -18.24
CA GLY A 249 9.57 -7.60 -19.28
C GLY A 249 10.28 -8.54 -20.26
N PRO A 250 11.12 -8.01 -21.14
CA PRO A 250 11.88 -8.80 -22.10
C PRO A 250 12.78 -9.85 -21.40
N ALA A 251 12.91 -11.01 -22.01
CA ALA A 251 13.57 -12.16 -21.37
C ALA A 251 15.01 -11.87 -20.90
N PRO A 252 15.89 -11.18 -21.68
CA PRO A 252 17.25 -10.92 -21.25
C PRO A 252 17.31 -10.07 -19.96
N GLU A 253 16.57 -8.97 -19.91
CA GLU A 253 16.56 -8.02 -18.78
C GLU A 253 15.88 -8.66 -17.56
N ARG A 254 14.79 -9.37 -17.77
CA ARG A 254 14.07 -10.09 -16.71
C ARG A 254 14.94 -11.17 -16.07
N ASP A 255 15.60 -11.99 -16.88
CA ASP A 255 16.39 -13.13 -16.41
C ASP A 255 17.65 -12.65 -15.69
N GLU A 256 18.28 -11.57 -16.15
CA GLU A 256 19.37 -10.91 -15.46
C GLU A 256 18.93 -10.28 -14.12
N ALA A 257 17.77 -9.61 -14.12
CA ALA A 257 17.20 -9.05 -12.88
C ALA A 257 16.91 -10.14 -11.85
N LEU A 258 16.36 -11.27 -12.26
CA LEU A 258 16.10 -12.42 -11.39
C LEU A 258 17.40 -13.01 -10.84
N ALA A 259 18.44 -13.17 -11.67
CA ALA A 259 19.74 -13.69 -11.24
C ALA A 259 20.40 -12.79 -10.18
N ARG A 260 20.35 -11.46 -10.37
CA ARG A 260 20.85 -10.50 -9.37
C ARG A 260 20.00 -10.46 -8.12
N LEU A 261 18.68 -10.50 -8.28
CA LEU A 261 17.73 -10.52 -7.16
C LEU A 261 17.90 -11.78 -6.31
N GLU A 262 18.25 -12.92 -6.92
CA GLU A 262 18.57 -14.16 -6.20
C GLU A 262 19.75 -13.96 -5.26
N LEU A 263 20.84 -13.30 -5.69
CA LEU A 263 21.99 -12.99 -4.84
C LEU A 263 21.65 -12.03 -3.71
N ILE A 264 20.83 -11.01 -3.98
CA ILE A 264 20.34 -10.07 -2.96
C ILE A 264 19.50 -10.82 -1.93
N ALA A 265 18.58 -11.66 -2.39
CA ALA A 265 17.70 -12.44 -1.53
C ALA A 265 18.45 -13.49 -0.69
N ASP A 266 19.49 -14.11 -1.26
CA ASP A 266 20.35 -15.08 -0.58
C ASP A 266 21.09 -14.44 0.62
N ALA A 267 21.50 -13.18 0.49
CA ALA A 267 22.11 -12.44 1.58
C ALA A 267 21.17 -12.22 2.78
N HIS A 268 19.84 -12.33 2.60
CA HIS A 268 18.84 -12.08 3.63
C HIS A 268 18.13 -13.35 4.10
N LEU A 269 17.73 -14.23 3.18
CA LEU A 269 16.93 -15.47 3.42
C LEU A 269 15.74 -15.22 4.36
N SER A 270 15.06 -14.09 4.19
CA SER A 270 14.14 -13.52 5.15
C SER A 270 12.73 -14.13 5.12
N ALA A 271 12.32 -14.73 4.00
CA ALA A 271 10.99 -15.28 3.84
C ALA A 271 10.79 -16.54 4.71
N SER A 272 9.86 -16.47 5.66
CA SER A 272 9.60 -17.52 6.65
C SER A 272 9.21 -18.85 6.01
N SER A 273 9.98 -19.92 6.23
CA SER A 273 9.69 -21.25 5.68
C SER A 273 8.31 -21.80 6.10
N PRO A 274 7.83 -21.67 7.36
CA PRO A 274 6.47 -22.05 7.72
C PRO A 274 5.40 -21.27 6.95
N ALA A 275 5.58 -19.97 6.77
CA ALA A 275 4.63 -19.14 6.02
C ALA A 275 4.58 -19.56 4.54
N GLN A 276 5.73 -19.82 3.92
CA GLN A 276 5.82 -20.29 2.54
C GLN A 276 5.10 -21.65 2.35
N ARG A 277 5.28 -22.60 3.26
CA ARG A 277 4.61 -23.91 3.19
C ARG A 277 3.11 -23.82 3.40
N ALA A 278 2.66 -22.91 4.28
CA ALA A 278 1.25 -22.68 4.54
C ALA A 278 0.54 -21.88 3.43
N LEU A 279 1.30 -21.19 2.57
CA LEU A 279 0.78 -20.30 1.54
C LEU A 279 -0.28 -20.93 0.63
N PRO A 280 -0.14 -22.16 0.10
CA PRO A 280 -1.18 -22.78 -0.72
C PRO A 280 -2.53 -22.90 -0.01
N ALA A 281 -2.53 -23.24 1.27
CA ALA A 281 -3.75 -23.34 2.08
C ALA A 281 -4.35 -21.95 2.37
N VAL A 282 -3.50 -20.96 2.62
CA VAL A 282 -3.94 -19.55 2.78
C VAL A 282 -4.64 -19.07 1.52
N LEU A 283 -4.00 -19.17 0.36
CA LEU A 283 -4.55 -18.70 -0.92
C LEU A 283 -5.90 -19.34 -1.25
N THR A 284 -6.07 -20.63 -0.91
CA THR A 284 -7.35 -21.32 -1.10
C THR A 284 -8.42 -20.86 -0.10
N GLY A 285 -8.05 -20.52 1.13
CA GLY A 285 -9.00 -20.24 2.22
C GLY A 285 -9.40 -18.77 2.38
N VAL A 286 -8.74 -17.80 1.72
CA VAL A 286 -8.96 -16.36 1.97
C VAL A 286 -10.10 -15.72 1.18
N SER A 287 -10.75 -16.41 0.26
CA SER A 287 -11.79 -15.84 -0.61
C SER A 287 -12.94 -15.22 0.15
N GLU A 288 -13.50 -15.94 1.15
CA GLU A 288 -14.59 -15.43 1.99
C GLU A 288 -14.13 -14.23 2.84
N TRP A 289 -12.89 -14.25 3.31
CA TRP A 289 -12.32 -13.14 4.07
C TRP A 289 -12.24 -11.89 3.18
N ARG A 290 -11.73 -11.99 1.95
CA ARG A 290 -11.70 -10.87 0.99
C ARG A 290 -13.09 -10.31 0.74
N THR A 291 -14.10 -11.18 0.60
CA THR A 291 -15.50 -10.77 0.44
C THR A 291 -16.01 -9.98 1.66
N ARG A 292 -15.73 -10.46 2.88
CA ARG A 292 -16.13 -9.75 4.12
C ARG A 292 -15.46 -8.38 4.23
N VAL A 293 -14.17 -8.28 3.86
CA VAL A 293 -13.45 -7.00 3.85
C VAL A 293 -14.07 -6.06 2.81
N ALA A 294 -14.28 -6.52 1.58
CA ALA A 294 -14.88 -5.70 0.53
C ALA A 294 -16.27 -5.17 0.92
N GLN A 295 -17.12 -6.00 1.54
CA GLN A 295 -18.43 -5.58 2.08
C GLN A 295 -18.28 -4.51 3.17
N ARG A 296 -17.31 -4.66 4.08
CA ARG A 296 -17.02 -3.69 5.13
C ARG A 296 -16.61 -2.34 4.55
N LEU A 297 -15.69 -2.34 3.60
CA LEU A 297 -15.19 -1.13 2.93
C LEU A 297 -16.33 -0.38 2.25
N GLU A 298 -17.18 -1.09 1.51
CA GLU A 298 -18.32 -0.51 0.82
C GLU A 298 -19.36 0.02 1.79
N GLN A 299 -19.70 -0.71 2.85
CA GLN A 299 -20.63 -0.28 3.89
C GLN A 299 -20.15 1.02 4.55
N ASN A 300 -18.89 1.07 4.97
CA ASN A 300 -18.34 2.24 5.64
C ASN A 300 -18.19 3.44 4.68
N ALA A 301 -17.84 3.22 3.42
CA ALA A 301 -17.79 4.27 2.42
C ALA A 301 -19.17 4.90 2.17
N ARG A 302 -20.23 4.08 2.07
CA ARG A 302 -21.63 4.56 1.98
C ARG A 302 -22.04 5.33 3.22
N THR A 303 -21.71 4.82 4.41
CA THR A 303 -21.99 5.50 5.69
C THR A 303 -21.34 6.88 5.72
N LEU A 304 -20.06 6.99 5.34
CA LEU A 304 -19.33 8.25 5.30
C LEU A 304 -20.01 9.27 4.38
N THR A 305 -20.37 8.86 3.17
CA THR A 305 -21.05 9.72 2.20
C THR A 305 -22.45 10.14 2.68
N ALA A 306 -23.24 9.20 3.24
CA ALA A 306 -24.59 9.48 3.73
C ALA A 306 -24.64 10.39 4.96
N MET A 307 -23.60 10.36 5.79
CA MET A 307 -23.51 11.18 7.00
C MET A 307 -22.88 12.56 6.77
N ARG A 308 -22.41 12.86 5.56
CA ARG A 308 -21.95 14.20 5.22
C ARG A 308 -23.16 15.13 5.09
N PRO A 309 -23.21 16.27 5.82
CA PRO A 309 -24.26 17.25 5.64
C PRO A 309 -24.27 17.80 4.19
N PRO A 310 -25.44 18.13 3.60
CA PRO A 310 -25.52 18.63 2.23
C PRO A 310 -24.76 19.94 2.01
N ASP A 311 -24.71 20.79 3.03
CA ASP A 311 -24.08 22.11 3.07
C ASP A 311 -22.68 22.09 3.74
N ALA A 312 -22.11 20.91 3.99
CA ALA A 312 -20.82 20.79 4.62
C ALA A 312 -19.72 21.49 3.80
N ALA A 313 -18.86 22.24 4.47
CA ALA A 313 -17.71 22.90 3.86
C ALA A 313 -16.56 21.95 3.47
N TRP A 314 -16.75 20.65 3.64
CA TRP A 314 -15.79 19.58 3.32
C TRP A 314 -16.42 18.55 2.40
N ASP A 315 -15.61 17.84 1.62
CA ASP A 315 -16.03 16.83 0.67
C ASP A 315 -15.39 15.46 0.95
N VAL A 316 -16.13 14.39 0.60
CA VAL A 316 -15.57 13.04 0.52
C VAL A 316 -15.06 12.84 -0.90
N MET A 317 -13.75 12.63 -1.04
CA MET A 317 -13.16 12.38 -2.35
C MET A 317 -13.59 11.02 -2.91
N PRO A 318 -13.87 10.95 -4.21
CA PRO A 318 -14.13 9.66 -4.85
C PRO A 318 -12.89 8.78 -4.78
N SER A 319 -13.11 7.46 -4.72
CA SER A 319 -12.03 6.47 -4.69
C SER A 319 -12.45 5.22 -5.48
N ALA A 320 -11.53 4.63 -6.23
CA ALA A 320 -11.78 3.43 -7.02
C ALA A 320 -11.33 2.14 -6.33
N GLY A 321 -10.51 2.22 -5.26
CA GLY A 321 -10.05 1.03 -4.54
C GLY A 321 -9.37 1.32 -3.22
N GLY A 322 -8.78 0.28 -2.61
CA GLY A 322 -8.05 0.39 -1.35
C GLY A 322 -8.94 0.49 -0.11
N TRP A 323 -8.31 0.74 1.05
CA TRP A 323 -8.91 0.68 2.38
C TRP A 323 -9.16 2.04 3.02
N SER A 324 -8.78 3.13 2.35
CA SER A 324 -8.85 4.49 2.87
C SER A 324 -9.98 5.29 2.23
N ALA A 325 -10.40 6.34 2.93
CA ALA A 325 -11.20 7.43 2.40
C ALA A 325 -10.47 8.76 2.69
N VAL A 326 -10.59 9.69 1.78
CA VAL A 326 -9.97 11.01 1.88
C VAL A 326 -11.05 12.08 1.94
N LEU A 327 -10.93 13.01 2.88
CA LEU A 327 -11.79 14.18 2.98
C LEU A 327 -10.99 15.41 2.54
N ARG A 328 -11.59 16.23 1.68
CA ARG A 328 -11.07 17.52 1.30
C ARG A 328 -11.65 18.61 2.20
N LEU A 329 -10.78 19.44 2.79
CA LEU A 329 -11.11 20.56 3.62
C LEU A 329 -10.92 21.88 2.86
N PRO A 330 -11.48 23.02 3.34
CA PRO A 330 -11.18 24.35 2.81
C PRO A 330 -9.68 24.67 2.86
N GLN A 331 -9.18 25.41 1.88
CA GLN A 331 -7.75 25.75 1.73
C GLN A 331 -7.16 26.54 2.90
N THR A 332 -7.99 27.26 3.64
CA THR A 332 -7.58 28.03 4.83
C THR A 332 -7.41 27.19 6.09
N THR A 333 -7.69 25.89 6.03
CA THR A 333 -7.72 24.99 7.18
C THR A 333 -6.30 24.54 7.55
N ASP A 334 -5.98 24.54 8.85
CA ASP A 334 -4.83 23.82 9.40
C ASP A 334 -5.24 22.39 9.73
N GLU A 335 -4.78 21.43 8.94
CA GLU A 335 -5.14 20.00 9.07
C GLU A 335 -4.66 19.38 10.38
N VAL A 336 -3.47 19.76 10.86
CA VAL A 336 -2.92 19.26 12.12
C VAL A 336 -3.72 19.79 13.30
N ALA A 337 -4.06 21.08 13.30
CA ALA A 337 -4.91 21.66 14.32
C ALA A 337 -6.31 21.03 14.33
N VAL A 338 -6.89 20.76 13.15
CA VAL A 338 -8.15 20.01 13.03
C VAL A 338 -8.01 18.60 13.62
N CYS A 339 -6.96 17.85 13.28
CA CYS A 339 -6.75 16.51 13.83
C CYS A 339 -6.60 16.53 15.36
N LEU A 340 -5.89 17.49 15.93
CA LEU A 340 -5.76 17.65 17.38
C LEU A 340 -7.12 17.94 18.02
N ALA A 341 -7.88 18.89 17.48
CA ALA A 341 -9.22 19.21 17.97
C ALA A 341 -10.20 18.02 17.87
N ARG A 342 -10.05 17.16 16.80
CA ARG A 342 -10.84 15.92 16.66
C ARG A 342 -10.43 14.90 17.69
N LEU A 343 -9.15 14.74 17.92
CA LEU A 343 -8.61 13.85 18.93
C LEU A 343 -9.14 14.20 20.32
N ASP A 344 -9.17 15.49 20.67
CA ASP A 344 -9.77 15.99 21.91
C ASP A 344 -11.29 15.76 22.00
N ALA A 345 -11.98 15.75 20.86
CA ALA A 345 -13.41 15.41 20.78
C ALA A 345 -13.66 13.88 20.73
N GLY A 346 -12.61 13.07 20.94
CA GLY A 346 -12.70 11.62 21.03
C GLY A 346 -12.75 10.89 19.69
N VAL A 347 -12.15 11.46 18.62
CA VAL A 347 -12.03 10.80 17.31
C VAL A 347 -10.61 10.98 16.77
N LEU A 348 -9.97 9.89 16.40
CA LEU A 348 -8.65 9.87 15.75
C LEU A 348 -8.81 9.79 14.23
N VAL A 349 -8.19 10.74 13.50
CA VAL A 349 -8.04 10.78 12.05
C VAL A 349 -6.62 11.23 11.71
N GLN A 350 -6.17 11.01 10.46
CA GLN A 350 -4.83 11.37 10.01
C GLN A 350 -4.88 12.64 9.14
N PRO A 351 -3.93 13.59 9.31
CA PRO A 351 -3.80 14.74 8.43
C PRO A 351 -3.09 14.41 7.12
N GLY A 352 -3.37 15.18 6.06
CA GLY A 352 -2.79 15.01 4.74
C GLY A 352 -1.26 15.03 4.66
N PRO A 353 -0.54 15.87 5.43
CA PRO A 353 0.92 15.89 5.42
C PRO A 353 1.60 14.55 5.71
N LEU A 354 0.94 13.62 6.40
CA LEU A 354 1.48 12.26 6.59
C LEU A 354 1.59 11.45 5.28
N TYR A 355 0.94 11.89 4.21
CA TYR A 355 0.88 11.21 2.91
C TYR A 355 1.48 12.03 1.77
N ASP A 356 2.13 13.15 2.08
CA ASP A 356 2.78 14.04 1.10
C ASP A 356 1.82 14.55 0.01
N PHE A 357 0.58 14.94 0.40
CA PHE A 357 -0.32 15.57 -0.54
C PHE A 357 0.28 16.87 -1.10
N PRO A 358 0.43 17.00 -2.42
CA PRO A 358 1.14 18.13 -3.02
C PRO A 358 0.37 19.45 -2.91
N ARG A 359 -0.94 19.40 -2.79
CA ARG A 359 -1.84 20.55 -2.69
C ARG A 359 -3.10 20.18 -1.92
N GLY A 360 -3.80 21.20 -1.45
CA GLY A 360 -5.07 21.03 -0.76
C GLY A 360 -4.93 20.85 0.75
N ARG A 361 -6.05 20.55 1.39
CA ARG A 361 -6.15 20.25 2.82
C ARG A 361 -6.95 18.97 2.99
N TRP A 362 -6.39 18.00 3.69
CA TRP A 362 -6.89 16.64 3.63
C TRP A 362 -6.92 15.97 5.00
N LEU A 363 -7.95 15.15 5.19
CA LEU A 363 -7.96 14.15 6.26
C LEU A 363 -8.07 12.76 5.64
N VAL A 364 -7.42 11.80 6.27
CA VAL A 364 -7.44 10.40 5.83
C VAL A 364 -8.05 9.52 6.92
N LEU A 365 -8.95 8.64 6.51
CA LEU A 365 -9.64 7.67 7.37
C LEU A 365 -9.49 6.26 6.81
N SER A 366 -9.45 5.29 7.70
CA SER A 366 -9.60 3.87 7.36
C SER A 366 -11.09 3.51 7.24
N LEU A 367 -11.42 2.69 6.26
CA LEU A 367 -12.75 2.10 6.07
C LEU A 367 -12.90 0.73 6.75
N LEU A 368 -11.89 0.25 7.49
CA LEU A 368 -11.91 -1.06 8.15
C LEU A 368 -12.66 -1.10 9.50
N PRO A 369 -12.72 -0.03 10.32
CA PRO A 369 -13.34 -0.12 11.65
C PRO A 369 -14.75 -0.74 11.61
N PRO A 370 -15.19 -1.40 12.70
CA PRO A 370 -16.54 -1.97 12.79
C PRO A 370 -17.63 -0.94 12.45
N PRO A 371 -18.69 -1.29 11.70
CA PRO A 371 -19.64 -0.30 11.16
C PRO A 371 -20.27 0.61 12.20
N ALA A 372 -20.64 0.08 13.36
CA ALA A 372 -21.22 0.88 14.44
C ALA A 372 -20.22 1.92 15.00
N ARG A 373 -18.97 1.50 15.22
CA ARG A 373 -17.88 2.40 15.67
C ARG A 373 -17.53 3.42 14.59
N PHE A 374 -17.50 2.99 13.33
CA PHE A 374 -17.25 3.87 12.21
C PHE A 374 -18.33 4.96 12.08
N ALA A 375 -19.61 4.56 12.11
CA ALA A 375 -20.74 5.50 12.06
C ALA A 375 -20.71 6.49 13.24
N GLU A 376 -20.44 6.03 14.45
CA GLU A 376 -20.30 6.89 15.62
C GLU A 376 -19.15 7.89 15.45
N GLY A 377 -17.97 7.40 15.00
CA GLY A 377 -16.78 8.24 14.75
C GLY A 377 -17.04 9.29 13.67
N VAL A 378 -17.64 8.90 12.54
CA VAL A 378 -18.00 9.82 11.45
C VAL A 378 -19.03 10.84 11.93
N GLY A 379 -20.04 10.43 12.72
CA GLY A 379 -21.03 11.36 13.28
C GLY A 379 -20.39 12.40 14.22
N ARG A 380 -19.41 12.00 15.04
CA ARG A 380 -18.64 12.94 15.87
C ARG A 380 -17.78 13.85 15.01
N LEU A 381 -17.09 13.29 14.01
CA LEU A 381 -16.25 14.03 13.07
C LEU A 381 -17.05 15.11 12.33
N ALA A 382 -18.19 14.75 11.72
CA ALA A 382 -19.04 15.69 10.98
C ALA A 382 -19.47 16.87 11.85
N ARG A 383 -20.11 16.60 13.01
CA ARG A 383 -20.55 17.67 13.93
C ARG A 383 -19.45 18.60 14.38
N THR A 384 -18.25 18.09 14.49
CA THR A 384 -17.13 18.87 14.99
C THR A 384 -16.38 19.59 13.88
N LEU A 385 -16.35 19.06 12.63
CA LEU A 385 -15.80 19.77 11.47
C LEU A 385 -16.63 21.06 11.20
N GLU A 386 -17.93 20.96 11.23
CA GLU A 386 -18.82 22.11 11.03
C GLU A 386 -18.50 23.27 11.98
N ARG A 387 -18.28 22.99 13.29
CA ARG A 387 -17.98 24.01 14.30
C ARG A 387 -16.63 24.71 14.06
N VAL A 388 -15.63 24.01 13.52
CA VAL A 388 -14.28 24.56 13.30
C VAL A 388 -14.19 25.29 11.97
N LEU A 389 -14.98 24.89 10.98
CA LEU A 389 -14.97 25.51 9.65
C LEU A 389 -15.92 26.70 9.52
N GLN A 390 -16.84 26.90 10.48
CA GLN A 390 -17.80 28.02 10.53
C GLN A 390 -17.36 29.12 11.52
N GLY A 391 -16.40 28.89 12.40
CA GLY A 391 -15.89 29.85 13.39
C GLY A 391 -14.48 30.28 13.06
#